data_325b7faeaf1dd7d925a069476ad43f9b
#
_entry.id   325b7faeaf1dd7d925a069476ad43f9b
#
_cell.length_a   1.000
_cell.length_b   1.000
_cell.length_c   1.000
_cell.angle_alpha   90.00
_cell.angle_beta   90.00
_cell.angle_gamma   90.00
#
_symmetry.space_group_name_H-M   'P 1'
#
loop_
_entity.id
_entity.type
_entity.pdbx_description
1 polymer ?
#
loop_
_entity_poly.entity_id
_entity_poly.type
_entity_poly.pdbx_seq_one_letter_code
_entity_poly.pdbx_strand_id
1 'polypeptide(L)'
;VTAVPPLDDWLKRNGLEALAETLASEDIDLQTLGELTDAEFKELGLTLGQRKRIQRALREDIAAATARSEGKVQRRYLTVMFCDVVGSTALGARFDSEDMLEILTRYRSLCSSVVAKRGGMVARLVGDGVLAYFGYPVAHESDAERAVHAALEIVDGIGGVELPDRSALQVRIAIATGLVVVGDMSLQGAADRNSVVGTAPNIAARLQTAAAPNTVVV
;
A
#
# COMPACT_ATOMS: atom_id res chain seq x y z
N VAL A 1 -12.19 17.56 -6.84
CA VAL A 1 -12.85 16.23 -6.94
C VAL A 1 -12.92 15.91 -8.41
N THR A 2 -11.99 15.11 -8.92
CA THR A 2 -12.06 14.62 -10.30
C THR A 2 -13.05 13.47 -10.26
N ALA A 3 -14.23 13.65 -10.87
CA ALA A 3 -15.24 12.60 -10.95
C ALA A 3 -14.64 11.36 -11.63
N VAL A 4 -14.83 10.19 -11.02
CA VAL A 4 -14.51 8.90 -11.66
C VAL A 4 -15.33 8.83 -12.96
N PRO A 5 -14.71 8.60 -14.11
CA PRO A 5 -15.46 8.52 -15.36
C PRO A 5 -16.47 7.36 -15.29
N PRO A 6 -17.64 7.48 -15.91
CA PRO A 6 -18.58 6.37 -16.05
C PRO A 6 -17.87 5.14 -16.65
N LEU A 7 -18.22 3.94 -16.16
CA LEU A 7 -17.60 2.69 -16.62
C LEU A 7 -17.64 2.55 -18.14
N ASP A 8 -18.76 2.90 -18.76
CA ASP A 8 -18.94 2.81 -20.23
C ASP A 8 -17.91 3.66 -21.01
N ASP A 9 -17.62 4.87 -20.54
CA ASP A 9 -16.62 5.74 -21.17
C ASP A 9 -15.21 5.19 -20.99
N TRP A 10 -14.95 4.56 -19.85
CA TRP A 10 -13.68 3.90 -19.59
C TRP A 10 -13.49 2.66 -20.47
N LEU A 11 -14.51 1.81 -20.60
CA LEU A 11 -14.49 0.63 -21.46
C LEU A 11 -14.27 1.02 -22.93
N LYS A 12 -14.96 2.04 -23.43
CA LYS A 12 -14.77 2.56 -24.80
C LYS A 12 -13.34 3.00 -25.05
N ARG A 13 -12.75 3.78 -24.13
CA ARG A 13 -11.37 4.28 -24.28
C ARG A 13 -10.33 3.15 -24.34
N ASN A 14 -10.63 2.00 -23.73
CA ASN A 14 -9.72 0.87 -23.62
C ASN A 14 -10.04 -0.28 -24.61
N GLY A 15 -11.01 -0.09 -25.55
CA GLY A 15 -11.41 -1.10 -26.53
C GLY A 15 -12.02 -2.34 -25.88
N LEU A 16 -12.82 -2.13 -24.82
CA LEU A 16 -13.45 -3.18 -24.01
C LEU A 16 -14.98 -3.05 -23.99
N GLU A 17 -15.56 -2.35 -24.95
CA GLU A 17 -17.01 -2.06 -25.03
C GLU A 17 -17.86 -3.31 -24.97
N ALA A 18 -17.36 -4.43 -25.52
CA ALA A 18 -18.04 -5.71 -25.53
C ALA A 18 -18.30 -6.27 -24.12
N LEU A 19 -17.67 -5.72 -23.08
CA LEU A 19 -17.84 -6.15 -21.70
C LEU A 19 -18.90 -5.35 -20.93
N ALA A 20 -19.42 -4.27 -21.52
CA ALA A 20 -20.35 -3.36 -20.85
C ALA A 20 -21.60 -4.07 -20.33
N GLU A 21 -22.23 -4.91 -21.14
CA GLU A 21 -23.42 -5.68 -20.73
C GLU A 21 -23.11 -6.68 -19.61
N THR A 22 -21.98 -7.39 -19.69
CA THR A 22 -21.58 -8.38 -18.69
C THR A 22 -21.31 -7.72 -17.34
N LEU A 23 -20.59 -6.58 -17.32
CA LEU A 23 -20.27 -5.88 -16.09
C LEU A 23 -21.51 -5.18 -15.51
N ALA A 24 -22.38 -4.64 -16.35
CA ALA A 24 -23.63 -4.01 -15.91
C ALA A 24 -24.62 -5.04 -15.30
N SER A 25 -24.68 -6.26 -15.83
CA SER A 25 -25.55 -7.30 -15.29
C SER A 25 -25.16 -7.78 -13.89
N GLU A 26 -23.90 -7.58 -13.51
CA GLU A 26 -23.35 -7.91 -12.19
C GLU A 26 -23.16 -6.68 -11.29
N ASP A 27 -23.74 -5.54 -11.69
CA ASP A 27 -23.67 -4.26 -10.95
C ASP A 27 -22.23 -3.80 -10.64
N ILE A 28 -21.30 -4.11 -11.57
CA ILE A 28 -19.88 -3.78 -11.43
C ILE A 28 -19.62 -2.38 -11.99
N ASP A 29 -19.23 -1.46 -11.13
CA ASP A 29 -18.73 -0.14 -11.52
C ASP A 29 -17.20 -0.13 -11.70
N LEU A 30 -16.63 1.02 -12.06
CA LEU A 30 -15.19 1.15 -12.28
C LEU A 30 -14.36 0.94 -11.00
N GLN A 31 -14.93 1.25 -9.84
CA GLN A 31 -14.27 1.04 -8.56
C GLN A 31 -14.23 -0.47 -8.24
N THR A 32 -15.36 -1.13 -8.30
CA THR A 32 -15.49 -2.59 -8.11
C THR A 32 -14.62 -3.35 -9.10
N LEU A 33 -14.58 -2.90 -10.38
CA LEU A 33 -13.72 -3.49 -11.42
C LEU A 33 -12.23 -3.47 -11.02
N GLY A 34 -11.79 -2.42 -10.31
CA GLY A 34 -10.42 -2.30 -9.82
C GLY A 34 -10.07 -3.25 -8.66
N GLU A 35 -11.08 -3.75 -7.97
CA GLU A 35 -10.93 -4.63 -6.79
C GLU A 35 -11.00 -6.12 -7.16
N LEU A 36 -11.50 -6.45 -8.36
CA LEU A 36 -11.68 -7.84 -8.81
C LEU A 36 -10.35 -8.58 -8.99
N THR A 37 -10.32 -9.80 -8.47
CA THR A 37 -9.21 -10.74 -8.67
C THR A 37 -9.27 -11.44 -10.04
N ASP A 38 -8.16 -12.06 -10.47
CA ASP A 38 -8.14 -12.83 -11.72
C ASP A 38 -9.14 -14.02 -11.72
N ALA A 39 -9.42 -14.58 -10.54
CA ALA A 39 -10.41 -15.64 -10.36
C ALA A 39 -11.83 -15.14 -10.62
N GLU A 40 -12.20 -14.00 -10.02
CA GLU A 40 -13.52 -13.38 -10.20
C GLU A 40 -13.73 -12.93 -11.64
N PHE A 41 -12.73 -12.36 -12.31
CA PHE A 41 -12.80 -12.09 -13.74
C PHE A 41 -13.06 -13.35 -14.58
N LYS A 42 -12.52 -14.50 -14.17
CA LYS A 42 -12.76 -15.77 -14.85
C LYS A 42 -14.18 -16.29 -14.61
N GLU A 43 -14.72 -16.12 -13.40
CA GLU A 43 -16.12 -16.47 -13.07
C GLU A 43 -17.12 -15.64 -13.87
N LEU A 44 -16.81 -14.37 -14.14
CA LEU A 44 -17.56 -13.49 -15.05
C LEU A 44 -17.45 -13.89 -16.53
N GLY A 45 -16.75 -14.98 -16.84
CA GLY A 45 -16.61 -15.50 -18.20
C GLY A 45 -15.61 -14.72 -19.07
N LEU A 46 -14.79 -13.84 -18.51
CA LEU A 46 -13.83 -13.06 -19.26
C LEU A 46 -12.67 -13.93 -19.77
N THR A 47 -12.36 -13.79 -21.05
CA THR A 47 -11.19 -14.45 -21.65
C THR A 47 -9.89 -13.94 -21.05
N LEU A 48 -8.80 -14.71 -21.13
CA LEU A 48 -7.50 -14.31 -20.66
C LEU A 48 -7.04 -12.97 -21.27
N GLY A 49 -7.33 -12.75 -22.55
CA GLY A 49 -7.00 -11.51 -23.26
C GLY A 49 -7.72 -10.29 -22.70
N GLN A 50 -9.02 -10.43 -22.40
CA GLN A 50 -9.84 -9.38 -21.79
C GLN A 50 -9.33 -9.04 -20.38
N ARG A 51 -9.08 -10.03 -19.54
CA ARG A 51 -8.54 -9.86 -18.19
C ARG A 51 -7.21 -9.10 -18.22
N LYS A 52 -6.28 -9.49 -19.10
CA LYS A 52 -4.98 -8.83 -19.25
C LYS A 52 -5.10 -7.38 -19.74
N ARG A 53 -6.06 -7.09 -20.63
CA ARG A 53 -6.33 -5.72 -21.09
C ARG A 53 -6.89 -4.85 -19.97
N ILE A 54 -7.87 -5.35 -19.20
CA ILE A 54 -8.40 -4.65 -18.02
C ILE A 54 -7.28 -4.35 -17.04
N GLN A 55 -6.50 -5.34 -16.61
CA GLN A 55 -5.41 -5.17 -15.67
C GLN A 55 -4.32 -4.21 -16.15
N ARG A 56 -4.07 -4.16 -17.47
CA ARG A 56 -3.14 -3.19 -18.05
C ARG A 56 -3.72 -1.79 -18.03
N ALA A 57 -4.96 -1.62 -18.47
CA ALA A 57 -5.64 -0.32 -18.51
C ALA A 57 -5.78 0.29 -17.11
N LEU A 58 -6.15 -0.50 -16.11
CA LEU A 58 -6.19 -0.05 -14.71
C LEU A 58 -4.81 0.42 -14.21
N ARG A 59 -3.74 -0.34 -14.54
CA ARG A 59 -2.38 0.06 -14.18
C ARG A 59 -1.92 1.33 -14.89
N GLU A 60 -2.27 1.50 -16.17
CA GLU A 60 -1.95 2.69 -16.95
C GLU A 60 -2.71 3.93 -16.41
N ASP A 61 -3.98 3.78 -16.01
CA ASP A 61 -4.75 4.86 -15.39
C ASP A 61 -4.19 5.25 -14.00
N ILE A 62 -3.81 4.27 -13.18
CA ILE A 62 -3.14 4.53 -11.91
C ILE A 62 -1.80 5.26 -12.16
N ALA A 63 -1.00 4.78 -13.10
CA ALA A 63 0.26 5.41 -13.47
C ALA A 63 0.06 6.83 -14.02
N ALA A 64 -0.98 7.06 -14.85
CA ALA A 64 -1.32 8.38 -15.38
C ALA A 64 -1.85 9.32 -14.27
N ALA A 65 -2.63 8.83 -13.32
CA ALA A 65 -3.08 9.59 -12.17
C ALA A 65 -1.88 9.98 -11.28
N THR A 66 -0.94 9.05 -11.08
CA THR A 66 0.32 9.27 -10.36
C THR A 66 1.17 10.32 -11.09
N ALA A 67 1.36 10.19 -12.42
CA ALA A 67 2.12 11.12 -13.23
C ALA A 67 1.49 12.53 -13.30
N ARG A 68 0.17 12.65 -13.27
CA ARG A 68 -0.52 13.95 -13.19
C ARG A 68 -0.39 14.62 -11.82
N SER A 69 -0.18 13.84 -10.76
CA SER A 69 0.13 14.34 -9.43
C SER A 69 1.63 14.61 -9.23
N GLU A 70 2.48 14.06 -10.10
CA GLU A 70 3.91 14.35 -10.13
C GLU A 70 4.13 15.84 -10.48
N GLY A 71 4.69 16.59 -9.51
CA GLY A 71 5.00 18.02 -9.66
C GLY A 71 3.98 19.01 -9.10
N LYS A 72 2.82 18.58 -8.60
CA LYS A 72 1.89 19.45 -7.88
C LYS A 72 1.89 19.13 -6.39
N VAL A 73 2.31 20.10 -5.61
CA VAL A 73 2.13 20.07 -4.14
C VAL A 73 0.63 20.00 -3.85
N GLN A 74 0.18 18.90 -3.26
CA GLN A 74 -1.23 18.67 -2.95
C GLN A 74 -1.43 18.49 -1.45
N ARG A 75 -2.46 19.13 -0.90
CA ARG A 75 -2.93 18.86 0.45
C ARG A 75 -3.96 17.73 0.40
N ARG A 76 -3.73 16.66 1.16
CA ARG A 76 -4.60 15.50 1.23
C ARG A 76 -4.73 14.98 2.66
N TYR A 77 -5.85 14.36 2.97
CA TYR A 77 -5.93 13.49 4.14
C TYR A 77 -5.37 12.12 3.75
N LEU A 78 -4.37 11.68 4.49
CA LEU A 78 -3.79 10.34 4.34
C LEU A 78 -3.74 9.63 5.67
N THR A 79 -3.86 8.31 5.62
CA THR A 79 -3.51 7.44 6.74
C THR A 79 -2.08 6.95 6.53
N VAL A 80 -1.23 7.22 7.50
CA VAL A 80 0.19 6.88 7.50
C VAL A 80 0.39 5.73 8.48
N MET A 81 1.05 4.67 8.03
CA MET A 81 1.42 3.51 8.84
C MET A 81 2.94 3.41 8.90
N PHE A 82 3.50 3.37 10.10
CA PHE A 82 4.87 2.97 10.37
C PHE A 82 4.88 1.57 10.96
N CYS A 83 5.72 0.70 10.40
CA CYS A 83 6.01 -0.62 10.94
C CYS A 83 7.52 -0.76 11.09
N ASP A 84 8.00 -1.22 12.23
CA ASP A 84 9.42 -1.31 12.56
C ASP A 84 9.73 -2.59 13.35
N VAL A 85 10.94 -3.10 13.18
CA VAL A 85 11.41 -4.32 13.85
C VAL A 85 11.85 -4.00 15.27
N VAL A 86 11.32 -4.75 16.24
CA VAL A 86 11.71 -4.57 17.64
C VAL A 86 13.14 -5.05 17.86
N GLY A 87 13.99 -4.16 18.37
CA GLY A 87 15.37 -4.50 18.75
C GLY A 87 16.27 -4.85 17.56
N SER A 88 16.03 -4.30 16.39
CA SER A 88 16.80 -4.54 15.16
C SER A 88 18.31 -4.34 15.35
N THR A 89 18.73 -3.34 16.12
CA THR A 89 20.14 -3.13 16.47
C THR A 89 20.74 -4.31 17.25
N ALA A 90 19.96 -4.86 18.18
CA ALA A 90 20.39 -6.04 18.97
C ALA A 90 20.40 -7.31 18.10
N LEU A 91 19.44 -7.44 17.17
CA LEU A 91 19.43 -8.53 16.18
C LEU A 91 20.67 -8.44 15.28
N GLY A 92 21.03 -7.25 14.79
CA GLY A 92 22.24 -7.05 13.97
C GLY A 92 23.56 -7.29 14.71
N ALA A 93 23.56 -7.20 16.05
CA ALA A 93 24.72 -7.61 16.85
C ALA A 93 24.76 -9.13 17.13
N ARG A 94 23.63 -9.83 16.94
CA ARG A 94 23.44 -11.26 17.26
C ARG A 94 23.59 -12.16 16.04
N PHE A 95 23.18 -11.70 14.89
CA PHE A 95 23.21 -12.42 13.64
C PHE A 95 24.19 -11.77 12.66
N ASP A 96 24.72 -12.55 11.73
CA ASP A 96 25.57 -11.99 10.68
C ASP A 96 24.79 -11.17 9.66
N SER A 97 25.51 -10.49 8.76
CA SER A 97 24.90 -9.58 7.79
C SER A 97 24.03 -10.30 6.76
N GLU A 98 24.32 -11.56 6.45
CA GLU A 98 23.58 -12.36 5.49
C GLU A 98 22.24 -12.78 6.06
N ASP A 99 22.25 -13.30 7.29
CA ASP A 99 21.03 -13.63 8.06
C ASP A 99 20.12 -12.41 8.23
N MET A 100 20.71 -11.26 8.62
CA MET A 100 19.96 -10.02 8.77
C MET A 100 19.32 -9.56 7.47
N LEU A 101 20.01 -9.70 6.34
CA LEU A 101 19.47 -9.35 5.03
C LEU A 101 18.28 -10.25 4.68
N GLU A 102 18.38 -11.56 4.95
CA GLU A 102 17.29 -12.50 4.69
C GLU A 102 16.06 -12.21 5.57
N ILE A 103 16.27 -11.99 6.87
CA ILE A 103 15.21 -11.63 7.82
C ILE A 103 14.48 -10.36 7.36
N LEU A 104 15.22 -9.29 7.06
CA LEU A 104 14.65 -8.03 6.60
C LEU A 104 13.94 -8.16 5.25
N THR A 105 14.43 -9.03 4.37
CA THR A 105 13.80 -9.28 3.06
C THR A 105 12.45 -9.98 3.25
N ARG A 106 12.36 -11.01 4.08
CA ARG A 106 11.10 -11.70 4.39
C ARG A 106 10.10 -10.78 5.07
N TYR A 107 10.55 -10.03 6.07
CA TYR A 107 9.73 -9.03 6.76
C TYR A 107 9.16 -7.99 5.80
N ARG A 108 10.00 -7.38 4.95
CA ARG A 108 9.57 -6.36 3.97
C ARG A 108 8.61 -6.95 2.93
N SER A 109 8.83 -8.18 2.51
CA SER A 109 7.93 -8.89 1.58
C SER A 109 6.55 -9.11 2.21
N LEU A 110 6.49 -9.53 3.47
CA LEU A 110 5.24 -9.66 4.22
C LEU A 110 4.52 -8.30 4.28
N CYS A 111 5.20 -7.26 4.76
CA CYS A 111 4.61 -5.93 4.86
C CYS A 111 4.10 -5.42 3.50
N SER A 112 4.90 -5.56 2.45
CA SER A 112 4.53 -5.09 1.11
C SER A 112 3.33 -5.83 0.54
N SER A 113 3.26 -7.15 0.72
CA SER A 113 2.15 -7.97 0.23
C SER A 113 0.84 -7.62 0.95
N VAL A 114 0.87 -7.49 2.27
CA VAL A 114 -0.31 -7.16 3.09
C VAL A 114 -0.78 -5.73 2.81
N VAL A 115 0.14 -4.76 2.77
CA VAL A 115 -0.20 -3.37 2.44
C VAL A 115 -0.85 -3.27 1.07
N ALA A 116 -0.28 -3.91 0.04
CA ALA A 116 -0.83 -3.90 -1.31
C ALA A 116 -2.20 -4.59 -1.38
N LYS A 117 -2.37 -5.74 -0.72
CA LYS A 117 -3.65 -6.46 -0.63
C LYS A 117 -4.75 -5.59 -0.02
N ARG A 118 -4.41 -4.72 0.94
CA ARG A 118 -5.34 -3.80 1.60
C ARG A 118 -5.45 -2.44 0.91
N GLY A 119 -4.90 -2.31 -0.32
CA GLY A 119 -4.98 -1.11 -1.13
C GLY A 119 -4.15 0.07 -0.62
N GLY A 120 -3.15 -0.22 0.21
CA GLY A 120 -2.13 0.73 0.61
C GLY A 120 -0.93 0.70 -0.34
N MET A 121 -0.03 1.65 -0.16
CA MET A 121 1.22 1.77 -0.90
C MET A 121 2.39 1.84 0.07
N VAL A 122 3.41 0.99 -0.12
CA VAL A 122 4.69 1.17 0.57
C VAL A 122 5.41 2.37 -0.03
N ALA A 123 5.59 3.40 0.77
CA ALA A 123 6.17 4.67 0.33
C ALA A 123 7.70 4.65 0.42
N ARG A 124 8.22 4.11 1.51
CA ARG A 124 9.67 4.13 1.78
C ARG A 124 10.06 3.00 2.74
N LEU A 125 11.26 2.50 2.57
CA LEU A 125 11.97 1.72 3.56
C LEU A 125 12.91 2.65 4.32
N VAL A 126 12.80 2.71 5.64
CA VAL A 126 13.61 3.59 6.51
C VAL A 126 14.39 2.70 7.47
N GLY A 127 15.63 2.38 7.12
CA GLY A 127 16.40 1.39 7.86
C GLY A 127 15.70 0.03 7.82
N ASP A 128 15.34 -0.50 8.97
CA ASP A 128 14.53 -1.70 9.16
C ASP A 128 13.02 -1.40 9.18
N GLY A 129 12.62 -0.14 9.13
CA GLY A 129 11.22 0.26 9.14
C GLY A 129 10.58 0.31 7.75
N VAL A 130 9.27 0.11 7.72
CA VAL A 130 8.39 0.24 6.54
C VAL A 130 7.42 1.39 6.78
N LEU A 131 7.44 2.36 5.87
CA LEU A 131 6.48 3.45 5.83
C LEU A 131 5.48 3.19 4.71
N ALA A 132 4.20 3.16 5.04
CA ALA A 132 3.13 2.95 4.08
C ALA A 132 2.06 4.03 4.19
N TYR A 133 1.38 4.28 3.08
CA TYR A 133 0.28 5.23 2.96
C TYR A 133 -0.98 4.51 2.48
N PHE A 134 -2.13 4.93 3.04
CA PHE A 134 -3.46 4.59 2.56
C PHE A 134 -4.17 5.90 2.21
N GLY A 135 -4.89 5.92 1.08
CA GLY A 135 -5.48 7.12 0.52
C GLY A 135 -4.61 7.83 -0.54
N TYR A 136 -3.55 7.18 -1.02
CA TYR A 136 -2.71 7.67 -2.10
C TYR A 136 -2.33 6.53 -3.06
N PRO A 137 -2.35 6.73 -4.39
CA PRO A 137 -2.76 7.96 -5.11
C PRO A 137 -4.29 8.22 -5.09
N VAL A 138 -5.08 7.22 -4.78
CA VAL A 138 -6.55 7.28 -4.71
C VAL A 138 -6.99 7.17 -3.26
N ALA A 139 -7.91 8.07 -2.83
CA ALA A 139 -8.46 8.06 -1.49
C ALA A 139 -9.79 7.28 -1.46
N HIS A 140 -9.99 6.51 -0.39
CA HIS A 140 -11.23 5.79 -0.11
C HIS A 140 -11.72 6.16 1.30
N GLU A 141 -13.01 6.05 1.55
CA GLU A 141 -13.58 6.38 2.85
C GLU A 141 -13.06 5.47 3.98
N SER A 142 -12.71 4.22 3.65
CA SER A 142 -12.22 3.20 4.59
C SER A 142 -10.70 3.12 4.72
N ASP A 143 -9.93 4.12 4.26
CA ASP A 143 -8.46 4.04 4.27
C ASP A 143 -7.86 3.83 5.65
N ALA A 144 -8.41 4.47 6.69
CA ALA A 144 -7.96 4.28 8.06
C ALA A 144 -8.24 2.85 8.56
N GLU A 145 -9.43 2.32 8.27
CA GLU A 145 -9.81 0.96 8.63
C GLU A 145 -8.94 -0.07 7.90
N ARG A 146 -8.70 0.13 6.61
CA ARG A 146 -7.82 -0.74 5.80
C ARG A 146 -6.38 -0.74 6.32
N ALA A 147 -5.88 0.39 6.79
CA ALA A 147 -4.58 0.49 7.44
C ALA A 147 -4.52 -0.32 8.74
N VAL A 148 -5.57 -0.26 9.57
CA VAL A 148 -5.66 -1.06 10.80
C VAL A 148 -5.71 -2.54 10.49
N HIS A 149 -6.52 -2.97 9.52
CA HIS A 149 -6.57 -4.36 9.09
C HIS A 149 -5.24 -4.85 8.54
N ALA A 150 -4.52 -4.02 7.77
CA ALA A 150 -3.17 -4.35 7.30
C ALA A 150 -2.20 -4.54 8.47
N ALA A 151 -2.23 -3.63 9.44
CA ALA A 151 -1.36 -3.70 10.60
C ALA A 151 -1.60 -4.96 11.44
N LEU A 152 -2.86 -5.31 11.70
CA LEU A 152 -3.23 -6.53 12.42
C LEU A 152 -2.78 -7.79 11.64
N GLU A 153 -3.00 -7.84 10.33
CA GLU A 153 -2.58 -8.95 9.47
C GLU A 153 -1.03 -9.10 9.45
N ILE A 154 -0.27 -7.98 9.52
CA ILE A 154 1.18 -8.02 9.67
C ILE A 154 1.59 -8.60 11.03
N VAL A 155 0.97 -8.14 12.13
CA VAL A 155 1.24 -8.65 13.47
C VAL A 155 0.97 -10.16 13.58
N ASP A 156 -0.13 -10.62 12.99
CA ASP A 156 -0.47 -12.06 12.97
C ASP A 156 0.52 -12.86 12.11
N GLY A 157 0.96 -12.32 10.99
CA GLY A 157 1.86 -12.97 10.03
C GLY A 157 3.33 -12.94 10.42
N ILE A 158 3.75 -12.00 11.30
CA ILE A 158 5.18 -11.79 11.59
C ILE A 158 5.84 -12.99 12.27
N GLY A 159 5.09 -13.80 13.02
CA GLY A 159 5.56 -15.04 13.62
C GLY A 159 6.03 -16.08 12.60
N GLY A 160 5.62 -15.96 11.33
CA GLY A 160 6.10 -16.80 10.24
C GLY A 160 7.48 -16.40 9.69
N VAL A 161 8.03 -15.27 10.12
CA VAL A 161 9.41 -14.86 9.81
C VAL A 161 10.32 -15.45 10.87
N GLU A 162 10.79 -16.68 10.60
CA GLU A 162 11.68 -17.41 11.53
C GLU A 162 13.06 -16.76 11.55
N LEU A 163 13.60 -16.60 12.78
CA LEU A 163 14.98 -16.21 13.03
C LEU A 163 15.89 -17.47 13.09
N PRO A 164 17.20 -17.35 12.78
CA PRO A 164 18.12 -18.50 12.78
C PRO A 164 18.14 -19.30 14.09
N ASP A 165 17.90 -18.65 15.21
CA ASP A 165 17.81 -19.27 16.54
C ASP A 165 16.40 -19.70 16.93
N ARG A 166 15.46 -19.68 15.99
CA ARG A 166 14.04 -20.03 16.17
C ARG A 166 13.27 -19.11 17.12
N SER A 167 13.82 -17.98 17.51
CA SER A 167 13.04 -16.94 18.20
C SER A 167 12.10 -16.24 17.21
N ALA A 168 11.01 -15.66 17.72
CA ALA A 168 10.04 -14.95 16.87
C ALA A 168 10.48 -13.51 16.63
N LEU A 169 10.40 -13.07 15.37
CA LEU A 169 10.53 -11.65 15.04
C LEU A 169 9.34 -10.89 15.63
N GLN A 170 9.60 -9.68 16.11
CA GLN A 170 8.57 -8.81 16.67
C GLN A 170 8.58 -7.46 15.96
N VAL A 171 7.41 -6.85 15.83
CA VAL A 171 7.23 -5.55 15.20
C VAL A 171 6.47 -4.58 16.10
N ARG A 172 6.61 -3.30 15.83
CA ARG A 172 5.77 -2.23 16.38
C ARG A 172 5.12 -1.51 15.23
N ILE A 173 3.81 -1.32 15.31
CA ILE A 173 3.08 -0.65 14.25
C ILE A 173 2.31 0.53 14.84
N ALA A 174 2.40 1.67 14.17
CA ALA A 174 1.60 2.84 14.50
C ALA A 174 0.96 3.43 13.27
N ILE A 175 -0.25 3.93 13.45
CA ILE A 175 -1.07 4.50 12.40
C ILE A 175 -1.53 5.89 12.85
N ALA A 176 -1.52 6.86 11.95
CA ALA A 176 -2.12 8.17 12.18
C ALA A 176 -2.75 8.69 10.90
N THR A 177 -3.93 9.26 11.01
CA THR A 177 -4.63 9.91 9.90
C THR A 177 -4.60 11.43 10.07
N GLY A 178 -4.32 12.15 9.00
CA GLY A 178 -4.33 13.61 9.06
C GLY A 178 -4.03 14.28 7.74
N LEU A 179 -4.15 15.61 7.76
CA LEU A 179 -3.83 16.45 6.62
C LEU A 179 -2.32 16.47 6.39
N VAL A 180 -1.92 16.15 5.17
CA VAL A 180 -0.54 16.14 4.73
C VAL A 180 -0.37 16.90 3.43
N VAL A 181 0.85 17.29 3.15
CA VAL A 181 1.29 17.82 1.87
C VAL A 181 2.06 16.71 1.17
N VAL A 182 1.57 16.29 0.01
CA VAL A 182 2.24 15.34 -0.87
C VAL A 182 2.85 16.13 -2.03
N GLY A 183 4.12 15.93 -2.29
CA GLY A 183 4.81 16.61 -3.38
C GLY A 183 6.10 15.91 -3.74
N ASP A 184 6.62 16.25 -4.92
CA ASP A 184 7.97 15.88 -5.33
C ASP A 184 8.96 16.81 -4.60
N MET A 185 9.62 16.29 -3.60
CA MET A 185 10.70 16.99 -2.88
C MET A 185 12.07 16.51 -3.36
N SER A 186 12.24 16.38 -4.67
CA SER A 186 13.55 16.06 -5.26
C SER A 186 14.52 17.23 -5.07
N LEU A 187 15.26 17.20 -4.00
CA LEU A 187 16.52 17.96 -3.88
C LEU A 187 17.57 17.19 -4.67
N GLN A 188 18.04 17.81 -5.77
CA GLN A 188 19.16 17.41 -6.62
C GLN A 188 19.74 15.99 -6.38
N GLY A 189 19.23 15.00 -7.13
CA GLY A 189 19.89 13.70 -7.27
C GLY A 189 19.33 12.51 -6.51
N ALA A 190 18.45 12.68 -5.54
CA ALA A 190 17.72 11.59 -4.91
C ALA A 190 16.22 11.75 -5.18
N ALA A 191 15.68 10.91 -6.04
CA ALA A 191 14.26 10.93 -6.40
C ALA A 191 13.40 10.43 -5.24
N ASP A 192 13.09 11.30 -4.30
CA ASP A 192 12.09 11.04 -3.26
C ASP A 192 10.70 11.49 -3.77
N ARG A 193 10.21 10.77 -4.77
CA ARG A 193 9.05 11.14 -5.61
C ARG A 193 7.72 11.21 -4.87
N ASN A 194 7.63 10.71 -3.63
CA ASN A 194 6.39 10.68 -2.85
C ASN A 194 6.63 11.15 -1.42
N SER A 195 7.29 12.28 -1.26
CA SER A 195 7.53 12.85 0.08
C SER A 195 6.23 13.39 0.65
N VAL A 196 5.86 12.88 1.81
CA VAL A 196 4.69 13.33 2.57
C VAL A 196 5.15 14.12 3.78
N VAL A 197 4.73 15.37 3.87
CA VAL A 197 5.05 16.26 4.97
C VAL A 197 3.77 16.69 5.69
N GLY A 198 3.74 16.56 7.00
CA GLY A 198 2.57 16.93 7.80
C GLY A 198 2.64 16.40 9.21
N THR A 199 1.55 16.59 9.95
CA THR A 199 1.45 16.12 11.33
C THR A 199 1.30 14.60 11.44
N ALA A 200 0.56 13.97 10.51
CA ALA A 200 0.27 12.53 10.57
C ALA A 200 1.55 11.66 10.53
N PRO A 201 2.54 11.85 9.64
CA PRO A 201 3.79 11.10 9.69
C PRO A 201 4.54 11.25 11.02
N ASN A 202 4.58 12.47 11.56
CA ASN A 202 5.27 12.74 12.82
C ASN A 202 4.56 12.09 14.02
N ILE A 203 3.22 12.11 14.02
CA ILE A 203 2.43 11.45 15.06
C ILE A 203 2.64 9.94 14.98
N ALA A 204 2.51 9.33 13.80
CA ALA A 204 2.71 7.89 13.61
C ALA A 204 4.12 7.45 14.05
N ALA A 205 5.18 8.19 13.69
CA ALA A 205 6.54 7.90 14.11
C ALA A 205 6.71 7.93 15.65
N ARG A 206 6.08 8.91 16.33
CA ARG A 206 6.13 9.01 17.80
C ARG A 206 5.33 7.91 18.48
N LEU A 207 4.16 7.58 17.98
CA LEU A 207 3.33 6.48 18.48
C LEU A 207 4.06 5.14 18.33
N GLN A 208 4.72 4.92 17.18
CA GLN A 208 5.51 3.71 16.93
C GLN A 208 6.60 3.51 17.98
N THR A 209 7.29 4.58 18.38
CA THR A 209 8.33 4.51 19.43
C THR A 209 7.75 4.11 20.80
N ALA A 210 6.50 4.49 21.09
CA ALA A 210 5.81 4.18 22.34
C ALA A 210 5.06 2.84 22.32
N ALA A 211 4.88 2.23 21.15
CA ALA A 211 4.15 0.99 20.99
C ALA A 211 4.88 -0.20 21.66
N ALA A 212 4.13 -1.08 22.29
CA ALA A 212 4.66 -2.35 22.79
C ALA A 212 4.95 -3.33 21.61
N PRO A 213 5.83 -4.32 21.80
CA PRO A 213 6.05 -5.35 20.78
C PRO A 213 4.75 -6.05 20.36
N ASN A 214 4.62 -6.30 19.05
CA ASN A 214 3.45 -6.93 18.43
C ASN A 214 2.12 -6.22 18.73
N THR A 215 2.15 -4.89 18.85
CA THR A 215 0.95 -4.09 19.03
C THR A 215 0.79 -3.07 17.91
N VAL A 216 -0.47 -2.71 17.68
CA VAL A 216 -0.88 -1.63 16.78
C VAL A 216 -1.40 -0.47 17.63
N VAL A 217 -0.87 0.73 17.41
CA VAL A 217 -1.30 1.96 18.08
C VAL A 217 -1.87 2.92 17.04
N VAL A 218 -3.00 3.54 17.33
CA VAL A 218 -3.69 4.50 16.46
C VAL A 218 -3.90 5.83 17.17
#